data_28bb50917623a71259c3c7191793c665
#
_entry.id   28bb50917623a71259c3c7191793c665
#
_cell.length_a   1.000
_cell.length_b   1.000
_cell.length_c   1.000
_cell.angle_alpha   90.00
_cell.angle_beta   90.00
_cell.angle_gamma   90.00
#
_symmetry.space_group_name_H-M   'P 1'
#
loop_
_entity.id
_entity.type
_entity.pdbx_description
1 polymer ?
#
loop_
_entity_poly.entity_id
_entity_poly.type
_entity_poly.pdbx_seq_one_letter_code
_entity_poly.pdbx_strand_id
1 'polypeptide(L)'
;MSRLISSQKERDFENSSYDDIKRVYSIWVCMNMEESSMSHVHLTKEDLIGSYQWKGNLDLLNIIMLGLAKNLPEHDETYELHRLLGALLSQELTIDEKLNIIGNEYDIPIEENFRKDVSVMCNLSQGIEEKGIAIGEAGLIMKMYKNGFTAEQIASATDKDIEEVKAIIAGKEPALA
;
A
#
# COMPACT_ATOMS: atom_id res chain seq x y z
N MET A 1 -5.23 -14.48 -2.83
CA MET A 1 -5.53 -14.96 -4.20
C MET A 1 -6.11 -16.38 -4.20
N SER A 2 -5.46 -17.38 -3.62
CA SER A 2 -5.98 -18.77 -3.58
C SER A 2 -7.41 -18.90 -3.03
N ARG A 3 -7.75 -18.18 -1.96
CA ARG A 3 -9.13 -18.14 -1.42
C ARG A 3 -10.16 -17.62 -2.40
N LEU A 4 -9.80 -16.61 -3.23
CA LEU A 4 -10.72 -16.07 -4.24
C LEU A 4 -10.97 -17.06 -5.38
N ILE A 5 -9.97 -17.86 -5.75
CA ILE A 5 -10.14 -18.94 -6.72
C ILE A 5 -11.01 -20.05 -6.13
N SER A 6 -10.74 -20.48 -4.89
CA SER A 6 -11.51 -21.52 -4.22
C SER A 6 -12.97 -21.10 -3.98
N SER A 7 -13.23 -19.82 -3.66
CA SER A 7 -14.59 -19.32 -3.42
C SER A 7 -15.44 -19.26 -4.69
N GLN A 8 -14.83 -19.19 -5.88
CA GLN A 8 -15.58 -19.29 -7.13
C GLN A 8 -16.24 -20.67 -7.27
N LYS A 9 -15.52 -21.72 -6.83
CA LYS A 9 -16.04 -23.09 -6.87
C LYS A 9 -17.35 -23.26 -6.10
N GLU A 10 -17.52 -22.58 -4.98
CA GLU A 10 -18.71 -22.69 -4.12
C GLU A 10 -19.90 -21.88 -4.65
N ARG A 11 -19.68 -20.83 -5.42
CA ARG A 11 -20.72 -19.91 -5.90
C ARG A 11 -21.16 -20.14 -7.34
N ASP A 12 -20.24 -20.48 -8.20
CA ASP A 12 -20.43 -20.40 -9.66
C ASP A 12 -20.46 -21.79 -10.35
N PHE A 13 -20.26 -22.91 -9.61
CA PHE A 13 -20.16 -24.24 -10.21
C PHE A 13 -21.29 -25.19 -9.79
N GLU A 14 -22.31 -25.27 -10.61
CA GLU A 14 -23.33 -26.31 -10.46
C GLU A 14 -22.86 -27.69 -10.95
N ASN A 15 -21.86 -27.81 -11.83
CA ASN A 15 -21.46 -29.05 -12.49
C ASN A 15 -19.95 -29.32 -12.56
N SER A 16 -19.15 -28.87 -11.63
CA SER A 16 -17.71 -29.20 -11.54
C SER A 16 -16.86 -28.86 -12.77
N SER A 17 -17.29 -27.92 -13.64
CA SER A 17 -16.49 -27.45 -14.77
C SER A 17 -15.43 -26.46 -14.32
N TYR A 18 -14.18 -26.90 -14.25
CA TYR A 18 -13.05 -26.02 -13.91
C TYR A 18 -12.69 -25.04 -15.03
N ASP A 19 -13.25 -25.22 -16.23
CA ASP A 19 -13.03 -24.38 -17.39
C ASP A 19 -13.58 -22.95 -17.24
N ASP A 20 -14.55 -22.77 -16.31
CA ASP A 20 -15.24 -21.50 -16.08
C ASP A 20 -14.58 -20.63 -14.97
N ILE A 21 -13.46 -21.08 -14.39
CA ILE A 21 -12.73 -20.31 -13.38
C ILE A 21 -12.23 -19.00 -13.98
N LYS A 22 -12.59 -17.89 -13.34
CA LYS A 22 -12.19 -16.55 -13.73
C LYS A 22 -10.80 -16.22 -13.20
N ARG A 23 -10.06 -15.41 -13.95
CA ARG A 23 -8.77 -14.87 -13.53
C ARG A 23 -8.92 -14.03 -12.28
N VAL A 24 -7.95 -14.13 -11.38
CA VAL A 24 -7.86 -13.31 -10.17
C VAL A 24 -6.67 -12.38 -10.31
N TYR A 25 -6.92 -11.10 -10.12
CA TYR A 25 -5.90 -10.06 -10.13
C TYR A 25 -5.63 -9.58 -8.70
N SER A 26 -4.36 -9.43 -8.36
CA SER A 26 -3.89 -8.75 -7.16
C SER A 26 -3.10 -7.52 -7.60
N ILE A 27 -3.58 -6.34 -7.24
CA ILE A 27 -2.95 -5.07 -7.61
C ILE A 27 -2.23 -4.53 -6.38
N TRP A 28 -0.94 -4.28 -6.53
CA TRP A 28 -0.07 -3.73 -5.49
C TRP A 28 0.38 -2.34 -5.91
N VAL A 29 0.04 -1.33 -5.12
CA VAL A 29 0.52 0.04 -5.28
C VAL A 29 1.70 0.21 -4.32
N CYS A 30 2.90 0.36 -4.89
CA CYS A 30 4.16 0.49 -4.16
C CYS A 30 4.56 1.96 -4.18
N MET A 31 4.59 2.59 -3.01
CA MET A 31 4.92 4.01 -2.85
C MET A 31 6.43 4.24 -2.73
N ASN A 32 6.86 5.48 -2.97
CA ASN A 32 8.23 5.95 -2.73
C ASN A 32 9.29 5.14 -3.48
N MET A 33 8.98 4.68 -4.69
CA MET A 33 9.94 4.00 -5.55
C MET A 33 10.93 5.02 -6.16
N GLU A 34 12.09 4.53 -6.60
CA GLU A 34 13.07 5.36 -7.30
C GLU A 34 12.53 5.85 -8.64
N GLU A 35 11.81 4.97 -9.36
CA GLU A 35 11.21 5.24 -10.66
C GLU A 35 9.76 4.75 -10.73
N SER A 36 8.93 5.44 -11.51
CA SER A 36 7.58 4.99 -11.83
C SER A 36 7.63 3.79 -12.76
N SER A 37 6.90 2.72 -12.41
CA SER A 37 6.92 1.46 -13.16
C SER A 37 5.62 0.70 -13.05
N MET A 38 5.31 -0.14 -14.04
CA MET A 38 4.23 -1.10 -13.96
C MET A 38 4.71 -2.46 -14.46
N SER A 39 4.48 -3.50 -13.66
CA SER A 39 4.85 -4.88 -14.00
C SER A 39 3.65 -5.80 -13.85
N HIS A 40 3.51 -6.72 -14.81
CA HIS A 40 2.52 -7.79 -14.77
C HIS A 40 3.22 -9.13 -14.61
N VAL A 41 2.97 -9.79 -13.48
CA VAL A 41 3.45 -11.14 -13.21
C VAL A 41 2.28 -12.10 -13.34
N HIS A 42 2.41 -13.10 -14.21
CA HIS A 42 1.35 -14.04 -14.51
C HIS A 42 1.89 -15.43 -14.87
N LEU A 43 1.00 -16.42 -14.88
CA LEU A 43 1.35 -17.79 -15.28
C LEU A 43 1.35 -17.90 -16.81
N THR A 44 2.38 -18.54 -17.36
CA THR A 44 2.49 -18.87 -18.77
C THR A 44 2.53 -20.39 -18.96
N LYS A 45 2.04 -20.85 -20.11
CA LYS A 45 2.10 -22.25 -20.51
C LYS A 45 3.34 -22.50 -21.37
N GLU A 46 4.08 -23.56 -21.07
CA GLU A 46 5.13 -24.09 -21.91
C GLU A 46 4.82 -25.56 -22.27
N ASP A 47 4.86 -25.91 -23.56
CA ASP A 47 4.66 -27.28 -24.01
C ASP A 47 6.00 -28.05 -23.97
N LEU A 48 6.14 -28.96 -23.02
CA LEU A 48 7.35 -29.77 -22.85
C LEU A 48 7.38 -30.99 -23.78
N ILE A 49 6.23 -31.60 -24.05
CA ILE A 49 6.06 -32.74 -24.97
C ILE A 49 4.74 -32.61 -25.70
N GLY A 50 4.78 -32.48 -27.02
CA GLY A 50 3.60 -32.29 -27.82
C GLY A 50 2.89 -30.97 -27.50
N SER A 51 1.80 -30.69 -28.23
CA SER A 51 0.99 -29.49 -27.99
C SER A 51 -0.47 -29.87 -27.86
N TYR A 52 -1.14 -29.37 -26.81
CA TYR A 52 -2.57 -29.57 -26.59
C TYR A 52 -3.23 -28.27 -26.17
N GLN A 53 -4.39 -28.00 -26.74
CA GLN A 53 -5.19 -26.83 -26.36
C GLN A 53 -6.09 -27.18 -25.18
N TRP A 54 -5.64 -26.77 -23.97
CA TRP A 54 -6.43 -26.87 -22.78
C TRP A 54 -7.59 -25.90 -22.82
N LYS A 55 -8.78 -26.34 -22.38
CA LYS A 55 -9.94 -25.48 -22.23
C LYS A 55 -9.80 -24.63 -20.95
N GLY A 56 -10.54 -23.53 -20.91
CA GLY A 56 -10.54 -22.63 -19.77
C GLY A 56 -9.32 -21.73 -19.64
N ASN A 57 -9.25 -21.00 -18.55
CA ASN A 57 -8.16 -20.09 -18.25
C ASN A 57 -7.05 -20.83 -17.50
N LEU A 58 -5.86 -20.92 -18.08
CA LEU A 58 -4.68 -21.46 -17.40
C LEU A 58 -3.95 -20.40 -16.58
N ASP A 59 -4.08 -19.15 -16.97
CA ASP A 59 -3.51 -17.99 -16.32
C ASP A 59 -4.49 -17.43 -15.29
N LEU A 60 -4.62 -18.13 -14.15
CA LEU A 60 -5.59 -17.80 -13.11
C LEU A 60 -5.09 -16.76 -12.10
N LEU A 61 -3.77 -16.63 -11.95
CA LEU A 61 -3.13 -15.78 -10.95
C LEU A 61 -2.38 -14.65 -11.65
N ASN A 62 -2.84 -13.43 -11.43
CA ASN A 62 -2.24 -12.25 -12.04
C ASN A 62 -1.88 -11.25 -10.95
N ILE A 63 -0.64 -10.76 -10.93
CA ILE A 63 -0.17 -9.74 -10.01
C ILE A 63 0.24 -8.52 -10.83
N ILE A 64 -0.42 -7.39 -10.58
CA ILE A 64 -0.01 -6.10 -11.11
C ILE A 64 0.75 -5.36 -10.02
N MET A 65 1.99 -4.99 -10.29
CA MET A 65 2.80 -4.17 -9.40
C MET A 65 2.92 -2.78 -10.03
N LEU A 66 2.34 -1.79 -9.38
CA LEU A 66 2.37 -0.39 -9.78
C LEU A 66 3.31 0.35 -8.83
N GLY A 67 4.50 0.71 -9.33
CA GLY A 67 5.49 1.49 -8.61
C GLY A 67 5.25 2.98 -8.83
N LEU A 68 5.01 3.73 -7.77
CA LEU A 68 4.88 5.19 -7.79
C LEU A 68 6.17 5.82 -7.27
N ALA A 69 6.85 6.57 -8.15
CA ALA A 69 8.03 7.32 -7.77
C ALA A 69 7.68 8.42 -6.74
N LYS A 70 8.68 8.79 -5.94
CA LYS A 70 8.54 9.89 -4.98
C LYS A 70 8.19 11.22 -5.69
N ASN A 71 8.85 11.49 -6.82
CA ASN A 71 8.52 12.62 -7.66
C ASN A 71 7.48 12.22 -8.70
N LEU A 72 6.48 13.07 -8.92
CA LEU A 72 5.48 12.82 -9.95
C LEU A 72 6.14 12.79 -11.33
N PRO A 73 5.82 11.79 -12.18
CA PRO A 73 6.26 11.81 -13.58
C PRO A 73 5.62 12.98 -14.33
N GLU A 74 6.18 13.33 -15.48
CA GLU A 74 5.54 14.28 -16.40
C GLU A 74 4.17 13.76 -16.83
N HIS A 75 3.27 14.70 -17.15
CA HIS A 75 1.93 14.36 -17.65
C HIS A 75 2.03 13.95 -19.13
N ASP A 76 2.09 12.65 -19.36
CA ASP A 76 2.08 12.04 -20.69
C ASP A 76 1.22 10.76 -20.72
N GLU A 77 0.88 10.28 -21.92
CA GLU A 77 0.03 9.10 -22.09
C GLU A 77 0.60 7.82 -21.45
N THR A 78 1.92 7.73 -21.27
CA THR A 78 2.60 6.56 -20.72
C THR A 78 2.44 6.47 -19.20
N TYR A 79 2.54 7.63 -18.54
CA TYR A 79 2.57 7.72 -17.08
C TYR A 79 1.32 8.34 -16.47
N GLU A 80 0.25 8.50 -17.24
CA GLU A 80 -0.99 9.13 -16.81
C GLU A 80 -1.56 8.54 -15.51
N LEU A 81 -1.66 7.22 -15.44
CA LEU A 81 -2.11 6.52 -14.23
C LEU A 81 -1.16 6.72 -13.04
N HIS A 82 0.15 6.70 -13.29
CA HIS A 82 1.15 6.91 -12.24
C HIS A 82 1.09 8.33 -11.69
N ARG A 83 0.90 9.31 -12.57
CA ARG A 83 0.78 10.72 -12.18
C ARG A 83 -0.51 10.96 -11.37
N LEU A 84 -1.64 10.43 -11.83
CA LEU A 84 -2.91 10.54 -11.11
C LEU A 84 -2.83 9.91 -9.71
N LEU A 85 -2.42 8.65 -9.63
CA LEU A 85 -2.30 7.95 -8.35
C LEU A 85 -1.18 8.52 -7.48
N GLY A 86 -0.06 8.92 -8.10
CA GLY A 86 1.04 9.58 -7.41
C GLY A 86 0.59 10.90 -6.78
N ALA A 87 -0.15 11.74 -7.50
CA ALA A 87 -0.70 12.98 -6.95
C ALA A 87 -1.68 12.69 -5.80
N LEU A 88 -2.62 11.76 -6.01
CA LEU A 88 -3.64 11.41 -5.02
C LEU A 88 -3.03 10.89 -3.72
N LEU A 89 -2.04 9.98 -3.83
CA LEU A 89 -1.45 9.26 -2.70
C LEU A 89 -0.16 9.92 -2.14
N SER A 90 0.35 11.00 -2.77
CA SER A 90 1.52 11.72 -2.30
C SER A 90 1.36 12.17 -0.84
N GLN A 91 2.42 12.07 -0.07
CA GLN A 91 2.49 12.63 1.30
C GLN A 91 3.11 14.03 1.31
N GLU A 92 3.73 14.45 0.19
CA GLU A 92 4.43 15.73 0.09
C GLU A 92 3.56 16.86 -0.47
N LEU A 93 2.53 16.51 -1.28
CA LEU A 93 1.62 17.47 -1.85
C LEU A 93 0.52 17.87 -0.86
N THR A 94 0.26 19.16 -0.80
CA THR A 94 -0.90 19.69 -0.06
C THR A 94 -2.22 19.26 -0.72
N ILE A 95 -3.31 19.30 0.02
CA ILE A 95 -4.64 18.95 -0.48
C ILE A 95 -4.99 19.79 -1.70
N ASP A 96 -4.70 21.11 -1.67
CA ASP A 96 -5.01 22.01 -2.77
C ASP A 96 -4.18 21.72 -4.02
N GLU A 97 -2.91 21.36 -3.89
CA GLU A 97 -2.07 20.93 -5.02
C GLU A 97 -2.60 19.64 -5.64
N LYS A 98 -2.97 18.64 -4.83
CA LYS A 98 -3.57 17.39 -5.30
C LYS A 98 -4.85 17.65 -6.10
N LEU A 99 -5.76 18.42 -5.53
CA LEU A 99 -7.03 18.74 -6.16
C LEU A 99 -6.86 19.57 -7.44
N ASN A 100 -5.85 20.44 -7.48
CA ASN A 100 -5.51 21.22 -8.67
C ASN A 100 -5.03 20.30 -9.82
N ILE A 101 -4.13 19.35 -9.52
CA ILE A 101 -3.67 18.35 -10.51
C ILE A 101 -4.86 17.51 -10.99
N ILE A 102 -5.63 16.93 -10.07
CA ILE A 102 -6.74 16.03 -10.39
C ILE A 102 -7.83 16.74 -11.20
N GLY A 103 -8.17 17.96 -10.82
CA GLY A 103 -9.21 18.74 -11.52
C GLY A 103 -8.80 19.25 -12.88
N ASN A 104 -7.57 19.78 -13.00
CA ASN A 104 -7.14 20.44 -14.24
C ASN A 104 -6.54 19.48 -15.28
N GLU A 105 -5.88 18.43 -14.84
CA GLU A 105 -5.22 17.50 -15.77
C GLU A 105 -6.14 16.33 -16.16
N TYR A 106 -7.09 15.96 -15.31
CA TYR A 106 -7.95 14.78 -15.51
C TYR A 106 -9.44 15.11 -15.65
N ASP A 107 -9.82 16.39 -15.67
CA ASP A 107 -11.21 16.84 -15.75
C ASP A 107 -12.15 16.20 -14.71
N ILE A 108 -11.60 15.80 -13.56
CA ILE A 108 -12.38 15.21 -12.48
C ILE A 108 -13.06 16.34 -11.68
N PRO A 109 -14.41 16.34 -11.57
CA PRO A 109 -15.12 17.36 -10.83
C PRO A 109 -14.72 17.38 -9.35
N ILE A 110 -14.25 18.54 -8.86
CA ILE A 110 -13.84 18.73 -7.48
C ILE A 110 -15.06 19.20 -6.65
N GLU A 111 -15.92 18.27 -6.29
CA GLU A 111 -17.03 18.53 -5.38
C GLU A 111 -16.56 18.56 -3.92
N GLU A 112 -17.37 19.17 -3.03
CA GLU A 112 -17.03 19.28 -1.61
C GLU A 112 -16.83 17.93 -0.93
N ASN A 113 -17.59 16.91 -1.32
CA ASN A 113 -17.42 15.56 -0.79
C ASN A 113 -16.09 14.95 -1.21
N PHE A 114 -15.69 15.10 -2.49
CA PHE A 114 -14.41 14.61 -2.97
C PHE A 114 -13.24 15.30 -2.25
N ARG A 115 -13.31 16.61 -2.01
CA ARG A 115 -12.31 17.33 -1.20
C ARG A 115 -12.21 16.77 0.21
N LYS A 116 -13.32 16.45 0.86
CA LYS A 116 -13.35 15.84 2.19
C LYS A 116 -12.73 14.43 2.18
N ASP A 117 -13.05 13.63 1.18
CA ASP A 117 -12.53 12.26 1.06
C ASP A 117 -11.01 12.26 0.86
N VAL A 118 -10.48 13.15 0.01
CA VAL A 118 -9.04 13.34 -0.18
C VAL A 118 -8.37 13.78 1.13
N SER A 119 -8.98 14.69 1.87
CA SER A 119 -8.46 15.14 3.18
C SER A 119 -8.41 14.00 4.20
N VAL A 120 -9.47 13.20 4.30
CA VAL A 120 -9.53 12.03 5.19
C VAL A 120 -8.47 11.00 4.82
N MET A 121 -8.28 10.74 3.53
CA MET A 121 -7.28 9.79 3.04
C MET A 121 -5.85 10.25 3.35
N CYS A 122 -5.55 11.53 3.21
CA CYS A 122 -4.25 12.11 3.57
C CYS A 122 -3.97 11.95 5.08
N ASN A 123 -4.95 12.30 5.92
CA ASN A 123 -4.83 12.17 7.37
C ASN A 123 -4.70 10.72 7.82
N LEU A 124 -5.40 9.78 7.16
CA LEU A 124 -5.31 8.36 7.48
C LEU A 124 -3.92 7.79 7.17
N SER A 125 -3.34 8.13 6.02
CA SER A 125 -1.99 7.70 5.64
C SER A 125 -0.93 8.22 6.63
N GLN A 126 -1.01 9.50 6.99
CA GLN A 126 -0.12 10.12 7.97
C GLN A 126 -0.28 9.47 9.35
N GLY A 127 -1.49 9.25 9.82
CA GLY A 127 -1.75 8.61 11.10
C GLY A 127 -1.29 7.14 11.17
N ILE A 128 -1.29 6.40 10.05
CA ILE A 128 -0.74 5.04 9.99
C ILE A 128 0.79 5.08 10.09
N GLU A 129 1.44 6.01 9.40
CA GLU A 129 2.90 6.18 9.44
C GLU A 129 3.36 6.60 10.84
N GLU A 130 2.75 7.62 11.41
CA GLU A 130 3.05 8.09 12.78
C GLU A 130 2.87 6.97 13.81
N LYS A 131 1.79 6.20 13.70
CA LYS A 131 1.56 5.04 14.56
C LYS A 131 2.62 3.94 14.34
N GLY A 132 3.05 3.71 13.11
CA GLY A 132 4.11 2.75 12.80
C GLY A 132 5.45 3.15 13.40
N ILE A 133 5.82 4.43 13.31
CA ILE A 133 7.02 5.00 13.92
C ILE A 133 6.95 4.87 15.45
N ALA A 134 5.84 5.28 16.06
CA ALA A 134 5.66 5.21 17.52
C ALA A 134 5.76 3.77 18.05
N ILE A 135 5.20 2.79 17.33
CA ILE A 135 5.32 1.35 17.69
C ILE A 135 6.78 0.89 17.57
N GLY A 136 7.48 1.30 16.50
CA GLY A 136 8.88 0.95 16.28
C GLY A 136 9.79 1.51 17.39
N GLU A 137 9.61 2.76 17.74
CA GLU A 137 10.35 3.44 18.83
C GLU A 137 10.08 2.81 20.19
N ALA A 138 8.81 2.57 20.52
CA ALA A 138 8.44 1.89 21.76
C ALA A 138 9.06 0.48 21.83
N GLY A 139 9.10 -0.25 20.71
CA GLY A 139 9.77 -1.55 20.61
C GLY A 139 11.27 -1.46 20.89
N LEU A 140 11.95 -0.42 20.35
CA LEU A 140 13.37 -0.17 20.60
C LEU A 140 13.63 0.15 22.07
N ILE A 141 12.86 1.06 22.67
CA ILE A 141 12.95 1.44 24.07
C ILE A 141 12.80 0.22 24.99
N MET A 142 11.79 -0.61 24.73
CA MET A 142 11.56 -1.85 25.48
C MET A 142 12.71 -2.85 25.33
N LYS A 143 13.33 -2.93 24.15
CA LYS A 143 14.49 -3.79 23.91
C LYS A 143 15.72 -3.29 24.67
N MET A 144 15.97 -1.98 24.68
CA MET A 144 17.07 -1.39 25.43
C MET A 144 16.88 -1.63 26.94
N TYR A 145 15.66 -1.40 27.47
CA TYR A 145 15.33 -1.66 28.86
C TYR A 145 15.55 -3.11 29.27
N LYS A 146 15.09 -4.07 28.45
CA LYS A 146 15.35 -5.52 28.67
C LYS A 146 16.82 -5.89 28.63
N ASN A 147 17.65 -5.12 27.93
CA ASN A 147 19.10 -5.29 27.89
C ASN A 147 19.83 -4.60 29.05
N GLY A 148 19.10 -4.02 30.03
CA GLY A 148 19.67 -3.47 31.25
C GLY A 148 20.01 -1.99 31.21
N PHE A 149 19.60 -1.25 30.18
CA PHE A 149 19.75 0.22 30.14
C PHE A 149 18.76 0.88 31.11
N THR A 150 19.19 1.94 31.81
CA THR A 150 18.27 2.73 32.65
C THR A 150 17.40 3.65 31.80
N ALA A 151 16.28 4.13 32.37
CA ALA A 151 15.40 5.05 31.68
C ALA A 151 16.12 6.35 31.26
N GLU A 152 17.06 6.84 32.06
CA GLU A 152 17.87 8.02 31.79
C GLU A 152 18.82 7.78 30.57
N GLN A 153 19.44 6.60 30.55
CA GLN A 153 20.34 6.23 29.42
C GLN A 153 19.54 6.07 28.13
N ILE A 154 18.35 5.50 28.18
CA ILE A 154 17.46 5.34 27.04
C ILE A 154 16.98 6.71 26.55
N ALA A 155 16.53 7.59 27.46
CA ALA A 155 16.08 8.95 27.14
C ALA A 155 17.17 9.73 26.41
N SER A 156 18.41 9.67 26.93
CA SER A 156 19.58 10.32 26.31
C SER A 156 19.94 9.72 24.95
N ALA A 157 19.80 8.40 24.75
CA ALA A 157 20.15 7.71 23.52
C ALA A 157 19.09 7.87 22.41
N THR A 158 17.84 8.12 22.78
CA THR A 158 16.70 8.24 21.86
C THR A 158 16.24 9.68 21.68
N ASP A 159 16.88 10.63 22.35
CA ASP A 159 16.53 12.06 22.37
C ASP A 159 15.06 12.32 22.78
N LYS A 160 14.54 11.47 23.69
CA LYS A 160 13.18 11.54 24.20
C LYS A 160 13.12 12.01 25.67
N ASP A 161 11.96 12.53 26.02
CA ASP A 161 11.70 12.89 27.43
C ASP A 161 11.70 11.63 28.33
N ILE A 162 12.31 11.78 29.53
CA ILE A 162 12.44 10.65 30.45
C ILE A 162 11.09 10.13 30.96
N GLU A 163 10.08 10.99 31.07
CA GLU A 163 8.74 10.58 31.50
C GLU A 163 8.02 9.80 30.39
N GLU A 164 8.26 10.16 29.12
CA GLU A 164 7.79 9.38 27.97
C GLU A 164 8.41 7.98 27.96
N VAL A 165 9.73 7.88 28.13
CA VAL A 165 10.44 6.61 28.23
C VAL A 165 9.90 5.74 29.38
N LYS A 166 9.69 6.32 30.56
CA LYS A 166 9.10 5.60 31.69
C LYS A 166 7.67 5.15 31.45
N ALA A 167 6.85 5.95 30.75
CA ALA A 167 5.50 5.58 30.37
C ALA A 167 5.47 4.37 29.44
N ILE A 168 6.36 4.35 28.43
CA ILE A 168 6.51 3.21 27.50
C ILE A 168 6.97 1.96 28.27
N ILE A 169 7.97 2.08 29.15
CA ILE A 169 8.46 0.95 29.97
C ILE A 169 7.34 0.40 30.86
N ALA A 170 6.46 1.27 31.38
CA ALA A 170 5.31 0.87 32.18
C ALA A 170 4.15 0.26 31.36
N GLY A 171 4.30 0.11 30.04
CA GLY A 171 3.29 -0.47 29.15
C GLY A 171 2.12 0.45 28.84
N LYS A 172 2.26 1.76 29.02
CA LYS A 172 1.29 2.75 28.53
C LYS A 172 1.51 2.95 27.02
N GLU A 173 0.42 2.97 26.26
CA GLU A 173 0.52 3.31 24.84
C GLU A 173 1.16 4.69 24.65
N PRO A 174 2.07 4.85 23.66
CA PRO A 174 2.63 6.17 23.38
C PRO A 174 1.49 7.13 23.03
N ALA A 175 1.50 8.32 23.62
CA ALA A 175 0.56 9.36 23.27
C ALA A 175 0.82 9.76 21.81
N LEU A 176 -0.17 9.58 20.95
CA LEU A 176 -0.17 10.13 19.59
C LEU A 176 -0.36 11.64 19.72
N ALA A 177 0.63 12.41 19.28
CA ALA A 177 0.59 13.87 19.23
C ALA A 177 -0.35 14.38 18.14
#